data_1f8e412ae9041a8da91e406c981947dd
#
_entry.id   1f8e412ae9041a8da91e406c981947dd
#
_cell.length_a   1.000
_cell.length_b   1.000
_cell.length_c   1.000
_cell.angle_alpha   90.00
_cell.angle_beta   90.00
_cell.angle_gamma   90.00
#
_symmetry.space_group_name_H-M   'P 1'
#
loop_
_entity.id
_entity.type
_entity.pdbx_description
1 polymer ?
#
loop_
_entity_poly.entity_id
_entity_poly.type
_entity_poly.pdbx_seq_one_letter_code
_entity_poly.pdbx_strand_id
1 'polypeptide(L)'
;KAGIPLWVMLVGTFGIVVGLALYGPKLIKTVGSEITELDQIRAFCVAMSAALTVIVASQLGLPVSSTHIAVGAVFGVGFLREYLMRDRVKEVEVDIRQIKLDEEMEKLEEYKHSLESFGKLKKVDPLLVKSLMTKINEEKALIHKIYEGELELSKVEKKALKAVKKHELVKRSALKMIIAAWLITVPASALLSAVFY
;
A
#
# COMPACT_ATOMS: atom_id res chain seq x y z
N LYS A 1 -46.55 20.32 8.04
CA LYS A 1 -45.59 19.48 7.29
C LYS A 1 -46.16 19.22 5.93
N ALA A 2 -45.64 19.85 4.88
CA ALA A 2 -46.04 19.55 3.51
C ALA A 2 -45.52 18.14 3.18
N GLY A 3 -46.41 17.18 3.00
CA GLY A 3 -46.02 15.83 2.55
C GLY A 3 -45.52 15.88 1.12
N ILE A 4 -44.46 15.14 0.84
CA ILE A 4 -43.93 15.00 -0.54
C ILE A 4 -44.99 14.33 -1.40
N PRO A 5 -45.38 14.91 -2.55
CA PRO A 5 -46.37 14.31 -3.45
C PRO A 5 -45.92 12.94 -3.94
N LEU A 6 -46.85 12.00 -4.06
CA LEU A 6 -46.55 10.59 -4.43
C LEU A 6 -45.86 10.50 -5.81
N TRP A 7 -46.25 11.36 -6.77
CA TRP A 7 -45.64 11.35 -8.09
C TRP A 7 -44.14 11.73 -8.07
N VAL A 8 -43.73 12.65 -7.16
CA VAL A 8 -42.33 13.03 -7.00
C VAL A 8 -41.51 11.83 -6.49
N MET A 9 -42.07 11.11 -5.52
CA MET A 9 -41.43 9.87 -5.00
C MET A 9 -41.32 8.80 -6.10
N LEU A 10 -42.36 8.63 -6.93
CA LEU A 10 -42.32 7.69 -8.04
C LEU A 10 -41.29 8.04 -9.10
N VAL A 11 -41.17 9.31 -9.50
CA VAL A 11 -40.14 9.77 -10.44
C VAL A 11 -38.75 9.53 -9.90
N GLY A 12 -38.51 9.90 -8.64
CA GLY A 12 -37.22 9.68 -7.98
C GLY A 12 -36.84 8.20 -7.88
N THR A 13 -37.79 7.35 -7.46
CA THR A 13 -37.59 5.90 -7.37
C THR A 13 -37.29 5.29 -8.74
N PHE A 14 -38.05 5.66 -9.78
CA PHE A 14 -37.82 5.19 -11.14
C PHE A 14 -36.43 5.56 -11.64
N GLY A 15 -35.99 6.82 -11.41
CA GLY A 15 -34.65 7.27 -11.77
C GLY A 15 -33.55 6.46 -11.11
N ILE A 16 -33.69 6.16 -9.81
CA ILE A 16 -32.73 5.32 -9.05
C ILE A 16 -32.70 3.90 -9.61
N VAL A 17 -33.86 3.28 -9.85
CA VAL A 17 -33.95 1.92 -10.39
C VAL A 17 -33.28 1.81 -11.74
N VAL A 18 -33.57 2.74 -12.67
CA VAL A 18 -32.96 2.76 -14.00
C VAL A 18 -31.45 3.00 -13.90
N GLY A 19 -31.02 3.96 -13.09
CA GLY A 19 -29.60 4.24 -12.87
C GLY A 19 -28.84 3.03 -12.33
N LEU A 20 -29.41 2.35 -11.35
CA LEU A 20 -28.82 1.15 -10.75
C LEU A 20 -28.80 -0.04 -11.72
N ALA A 21 -29.84 -0.23 -12.52
CA ALA A 21 -29.89 -1.28 -13.53
C ALA A 21 -28.81 -1.10 -14.62
N LEU A 22 -28.59 0.15 -15.06
CA LEU A 22 -27.63 0.44 -16.13
C LEU A 22 -26.16 0.49 -15.63
N TYR A 23 -25.91 1.10 -14.48
CA TYR A 23 -24.56 1.39 -13.99
C TYR A 23 -24.17 0.65 -12.71
N GLY A 24 -25.10 -0.02 -12.02
CA GLY A 24 -24.86 -0.70 -10.76
C GLY A 24 -23.73 -1.71 -10.81
N PRO A 25 -23.70 -2.65 -11.76
CA PRO A 25 -22.60 -3.64 -11.85
C PRO A 25 -21.22 -3.00 -12.03
N LYS A 26 -21.14 -1.94 -12.82
CA LYS A 26 -19.89 -1.18 -13.03
C LYS A 26 -19.47 -0.46 -11.76
N LEU A 27 -20.40 0.16 -11.04
CA LEU A 27 -20.13 0.85 -9.79
C LEU A 27 -19.63 -0.12 -8.71
N ILE A 28 -20.31 -1.27 -8.56
CA ILE A 28 -19.91 -2.31 -7.60
C ILE A 28 -18.48 -2.79 -7.89
N LYS A 29 -18.17 -3.06 -9.16
CA LYS A 29 -16.82 -3.46 -9.57
C LYS A 29 -15.79 -2.36 -9.27
N THR A 30 -16.10 -1.11 -9.59
CA THR A 30 -15.17 0.00 -9.35
C THR A 30 -14.91 0.21 -7.87
N VAL A 31 -15.94 0.23 -7.03
CA VAL A 31 -15.80 0.45 -5.58
C VAL A 31 -15.19 -0.77 -4.88
N GLY A 32 -15.59 -1.99 -5.28
CA GLY A 32 -15.19 -3.23 -4.59
C GLY A 32 -13.81 -3.77 -5.00
N SER A 33 -13.31 -3.47 -6.21
CA SER A 33 -12.08 -4.05 -6.72
C SER A 33 -11.13 -3.08 -7.41
N GLU A 34 -11.63 -1.95 -7.93
CA GLU A 34 -10.78 -1.00 -8.66
C GLU A 34 -10.16 0.08 -7.78
N ILE A 35 -10.78 0.43 -6.66
CA ILE A 35 -10.24 1.42 -5.72
C ILE A 35 -9.11 0.80 -4.90
N THR A 36 -9.40 -0.31 -4.22
CA THR A 36 -8.45 -1.12 -3.44
C THR A 36 -8.95 -2.55 -3.38
N GLU A 37 -8.05 -3.52 -3.29
CA GLU A 37 -8.44 -4.90 -3.05
C GLU A 37 -8.98 -5.05 -1.63
N LEU A 38 -10.27 -5.34 -1.52
CA LEU A 38 -10.96 -5.57 -0.25
C LEU A 38 -11.00 -7.07 0.03
N ASP A 39 -10.37 -7.49 1.12
CA ASP A 39 -10.63 -8.78 1.76
C ASP A 39 -11.75 -8.65 2.81
N GLN A 40 -12.15 -9.76 3.41
CA GLN A 40 -13.24 -9.77 4.39
C GLN A 40 -12.99 -8.85 5.59
N ILE A 41 -11.76 -8.84 6.11
CA ILE A 41 -11.38 -8.02 7.28
C ILE A 41 -11.43 -6.54 6.91
N ARG A 42 -10.90 -6.17 5.74
CA ARG A 42 -10.91 -4.77 5.27
C ARG A 42 -12.32 -4.29 4.96
N ALA A 43 -13.15 -5.14 4.35
CA ALA A 43 -14.55 -4.82 4.11
C ALA A 43 -15.29 -4.57 5.44
N PHE A 44 -15.01 -5.35 6.47
CA PHE A 44 -15.53 -5.12 7.82
C PHE A 44 -15.06 -3.77 8.39
N CYS A 45 -13.77 -3.44 8.28
CA CYS A 45 -13.24 -2.14 8.71
C CYS A 45 -13.90 -0.96 7.98
N VAL A 46 -14.13 -1.09 6.67
CA VAL A 46 -14.85 -0.09 5.87
C VAL A 46 -16.28 0.08 6.39
N ALA A 47 -17.01 -1.01 6.59
CA ALA A 47 -18.38 -0.97 7.08
C ALA A 47 -18.48 -0.35 8.48
N MET A 48 -17.60 -0.75 9.40
CA MET A 48 -17.56 -0.22 10.76
C MET A 48 -17.24 1.27 10.79
N SER A 49 -16.22 1.71 10.04
CA SER A 49 -15.85 3.13 9.98
C SER A 49 -16.95 3.98 9.36
N ALA A 50 -17.61 3.49 8.33
CA ALA A 50 -18.76 4.16 7.72
C ALA A 50 -19.94 4.25 8.70
N ALA A 51 -20.29 3.17 9.39
CA ALA A 51 -21.37 3.15 10.37
C ALA A 51 -21.12 4.13 11.52
N LEU A 52 -19.93 4.12 12.11
CA LEU A 52 -19.55 5.04 13.19
C LEU A 52 -19.64 6.51 12.72
N THR A 53 -19.15 6.80 11.52
CA THR A 53 -19.19 8.15 10.95
C THR A 53 -20.62 8.63 10.76
N VAL A 54 -21.51 7.75 10.23
CA VAL A 54 -22.94 8.10 10.05
C VAL A 54 -23.62 8.35 11.40
N ILE A 55 -23.35 7.51 12.40
CA ILE A 55 -23.94 7.66 13.75
C ILE A 55 -23.52 9.00 14.35
N VAL A 56 -22.23 9.31 14.35
CA VAL A 56 -21.70 10.57 14.90
C VAL A 56 -22.28 11.78 14.16
N ALA A 57 -22.26 11.76 12.83
CA ALA A 57 -22.80 12.86 12.03
C ALA A 57 -24.31 13.06 12.25
N SER A 58 -25.06 11.96 12.37
CA SER A 58 -26.51 12.02 12.65
C SER A 58 -26.81 12.58 14.03
N GLN A 59 -26.01 12.23 15.06
CA GLN A 59 -26.16 12.80 16.41
C GLN A 59 -25.88 14.32 16.42
N LEU A 60 -24.97 14.79 15.59
CA LEU A 60 -24.65 16.20 15.42
C LEU A 60 -25.69 16.95 14.54
N GLY A 61 -26.68 16.25 14.00
CA GLY A 61 -27.67 16.84 13.07
C GLY A 61 -27.12 17.25 11.71
N LEU A 62 -25.95 16.71 11.34
CA LEU A 62 -25.31 17.03 10.06
C LEU A 62 -25.97 16.24 8.90
N PRO A 63 -26.37 16.91 7.81
CA PRO A 63 -26.83 16.20 6.61
C PRO A 63 -25.64 15.54 5.91
N VAL A 64 -25.58 14.22 5.94
CA VAL A 64 -24.48 13.46 5.36
C VAL A 64 -24.96 12.47 4.32
N SER A 65 -24.14 12.22 3.30
CA SER A 65 -24.37 11.18 2.31
C SER A 65 -23.69 9.89 2.74
N SER A 66 -24.44 8.85 2.98
CA SER A 66 -23.93 7.51 3.29
C SER A 66 -23.01 6.96 2.19
N THR A 67 -23.30 7.27 0.92
CA THR A 67 -22.46 6.86 -0.21
C THR A 67 -21.09 7.53 -0.18
N HIS A 68 -21.02 8.84 0.12
CA HIS A 68 -19.76 9.56 0.24
C HIS A 68 -18.93 9.01 1.40
N ILE A 69 -19.58 8.73 2.53
CA ILE A 69 -18.93 8.15 3.70
C ILE A 69 -18.39 6.76 3.38
N ALA A 70 -19.17 5.88 2.74
CA ALA A 70 -18.74 4.54 2.36
C ALA A 70 -17.53 4.57 1.41
N VAL A 71 -17.57 5.39 0.38
CA VAL A 71 -16.45 5.57 -0.56
C VAL A 71 -15.23 6.15 0.16
N GLY A 72 -15.41 7.14 1.01
CA GLY A 72 -14.36 7.71 1.86
C GLY A 72 -13.71 6.66 2.77
N ALA A 73 -14.51 5.77 3.36
CA ALA A 73 -14.02 4.67 4.20
C ALA A 73 -13.17 3.67 3.39
N VAL A 74 -13.56 3.33 2.15
CA VAL A 74 -12.76 2.47 1.26
C VAL A 74 -11.41 3.10 0.96
N PHE A 75 -11.37 4.40 0.65
CA PHE A 75 -10.11 5.12 0.44
C PHE A 75 -9.28 5.21 1.73
N GLY A 76 -9.91 5.48 2.87
CA GLY A 76 -9.24 5.56 4.17
C GLY A 76 -8.52 4.27 4.52
N VAL A 77 -9.20 3.12 4.40
CA VAL A 77 -8.61 1.79 4.61
C VAL A 77 -7.51 1.51 3.59
N GLY A 78 -7.70 1.90 2.33
CA GLY A 78 -6.69 1.76 1.29
C GLY A 78 -5.42 2.58 1.55
N PHE A 79 -5.54 3.84 1.95
CA PHE A 79 -4.40 4.70 2.30
C PHE A 79 -3.68 4.24 3.56
N LEU A 80 -4.42 3.79 4.58
CA LEU A 80 -3.82 3.21 5.78
C LEU A 80 -2.98 1.98 5.43
N ARG A 81 -3.49 1.11 4.55
CA ARG A 81 -2.74 -0.04 4.06
C ARG A 81 -1.47 0.39 3.33
N GLU A 82 -1.55 1.40 2.45
CA GLU A 82 -0.38 1.92 1.75
C GLU A 82 0.66 2.48 2.72
N TYR A 83 0.21 3.19 3.76
CA TYR A 83 1.08 3.72 4.81
C TYR A 83 1.81 2.59 5.57
N LEU A 84 1.06 1.59 6.06
CA LEU A 84 1.62 0.43 6.78
C LEU A 84 2.57 -0.40 5.92
N MET A 85 2.29 -0.53 4.61
CA MET A 85 3.18 -1.25 3.69
C MET A 85 4.50 -0.51 3.46
N ARG A 86 4.51 0.82 3.50
CA ARG A 86 5.75 1.60 3.37
C ARG A 86 6.72 1.30 4.51
N ASP A 87 6.23 1.14 5.72
CA ASP A 87 7.06 0.83 6.87
C ASP A 87 7.55 -0.62 6.81
N ARG A 88 6.72 -1.57 6.41
CA ARG A 88 7.14 -2.97 6.18
C ARG A 88 8.20 -3.10 5.10
N VAL A 89 8.15 -2.31 4.03
CA VAL A 89 9.19 -2.33 2.99
C VAL A 89 10.54 -1.88 3.56
N LYS A 90 10.55 -0.92 4.49
CA LYS A 90 11.78 -0.51 5.17
C LYS A 90 12.31 -1.62 6.10
N GLU A 91 11.44 -2.28 6.85
CA GLU A 91 11.80 -3.43 7.69
C GLU A 91 12.44 -4.53 6.85
N VAL A 92 11.80 -4.94 5.75
CA VAL A 92 12.35 -5.96 4.84
C VAL A 92 13.69 -5.53 4.24
N GLU A 93 13.89 -4.24 3.93
CA GLU A 93 15.17 -3.73 3.44
C GLU A 93 16.27 -3.85 4.50
N VAL A 94 15.93 -3.59 5.77
CA VAL A 94 16.85 -3.76 6.91
C VAL A 94 17.16 -5.25 7.11
N ASP A 95 16.15 -6.12 7.08
CA ASP A 95 16.33 -7.57 7.23
C ASP A 95 17.24 -8.16 6.14
N ILE A 96 17.07 -7.75 4.87
CA ILE A 96 17.94 -8.18 3.76
C ILE A 96 19.40 -7.75 4.00
N ARG A 97 19.61 -6.54 4.53
CA ARG A 97 20.96 -6.06 4.86
C ARG A 97 21.56 -6.86 6.01
N GLN A 98 20.76 -7.18 7.02
CA GLN A 98 21.21 -7.98 8.16
C GLN A 98 21.63 -9.39 7.74
N ILE A 99 20.81 -10.07 6.94
CA ILE A 99 21.12 -11.41 6.40
C ILE A 99 22.43 -11.37 5.61
N LYS A 100 22.63 -10.36 4.76
CA LYS A 100 23.90 -10.22 4.02
C LYS A 100 25.10 -9.96 4.94
N LEU A 101 24.90 -9.18 5.98
CA LEU A 101 25.94 -8.92 6.96
C LEU A 101 26.36 -10.22 7.65
N ASP A 102 25.39 -11.02 8.06
CA ASP A 102 25.62 -12.29 8.73
C ASP A 102 26.35 -13.29 7.81
N GLU A 103 25.94 -13.40 6.52
CA GLU A 103 26.61 -14.22 5.50
C GLU A 103 28.08 -13.82 5.28
N GLU A 104 28.37 -12.51 5.18
CA GLU A 104 29.74 -12.03 4.96
C GLU A 104 30.59 -12.14 6.24
N MET A 105 29.97 -12.01 7.41
CA MET A 105 30.65 -12.26 8.69
C MET A 105 31.03 -13.74 8.84
N GLU A 106 30.17 -14.67 8.49
CA GLU A 106 30.43 -16.11 8.50
C GLU A 106 31.63 -16.47 7.60
N LYS A 107 31.66 -15.95 6.37
CA LYS A 107 32.78 -16.12 5.44
C LYS A 107 34.09 -15.56 6.03
N LEU A 108 34.02 -14.37 6.66
CA LEU A 108 35.19 -13.78 7.30
C LEU A 108 35.75 -14.66 8.43
N GLU A 109 34.87 -15.26 9.24
CA GLU A 109 35.28 -16.20 10.31
C GLU A 109 35.91 -17.46 9.71
N GLU A 110 35.36 -18.02 8.64
CA GLU A 110 35.89 -19.17 7.93
C GLU A 110 37.31 -18.88 7.41
N TYR A 111 37.51 -17.70 6.78
CA TYR A 111 38.86 -17.31 6.33
C TYR A 111 39.84 -17.08 7.46
N LYS A 112 39.43 -16.54 8.61
CA LYS A 112 40.26 -16.38 9.80
C LYS A 112 40.64 -17.73 10.39
N HIS A 113 39.67 -18.65 10.51
CA HIS A 113 39.91 -19.99 11.03
C HIS A 113 40.88 -20.78 10.11
N SER A 114 40.75 -20.61 8.81
CA SER A 114 41.67 -21.16 7.82
C SER A 114 43.10 -20.62 8.03
N LEU A 115 43.22 -19.30 8.23
CA LEU A 115 44.52 -18.65 8.45
C LEU A 115 45.18 -19.13 9.76
N GLU A 116 44.41 -19.30 10.83
CA GLU A 116 44.91 -19.85 12.12
C GLU A 116 45.37 -21.30 11.97
N SER A 117 44.64 -22.12 11.24
CA SER A 117 45.01 -23.51 10.98
C SER A 117 46.33 -23.60 10.20
N PHE A 118 46.55 -22.72 9.24
CA PHE A 118 47.82 -22.64 8.48
C PHE A 118 48.98 -22.11 9.35
N GLY A 119 48.74 -21.24 10.33
CA GLY A 119 49.75 -20.75 11.25
C GLY A 119 50.37 -21.84 12.16
N LYS A 120 49.65 -22.96 12.30
CA LYS A 120 50.12 -24.13 13.08
C LYS A 120 50.95 -25.11 12.25
N LEU A 121 51.02 -24.98 10.94
CA LEU A 121 51.77 -25.87 10.02
C LEU A 121 53.17 -25.33 9.75
N LYS A 122 54.18 -26.15 9.97
CA LYS A 122 55.65 -25.80 9.86
C LYS A 122 56.12 -25.42 8.43
N LYS A 123 55.32 -25.61 7.40
CA LYS A 123 55.62 -25.21 6.01
C LYS A 123 54.33 -24.75 5.33
N VAL A 124 54.13 -23.46 5.27
CA VAL A 124 53.01 -22.84 4.55
C VAL A 124 53.58 -22.04 3.39
N ASP A 125 52.96 -22.14 2.21
CA ASP A 125 53.32 -21.36 1.05
C ASP A 125 52.99 -19.86 1.29
N PRO A 126 53.99 -18.96 1.24
CA PRO A 126 53.76 -17.52 1.47
C PRO A 126 52.74 -16.90 0.55
N LEU A 127 52.59 -17.44 -0.66
CA LEU A 127 51.60 -16.99 -1.65
C LEU A 127 50.16 -17.26 -1.20
N LEU A 128 49.94 -18.41 -0.53
CA LEU A 128 48.61 -18.80 -0.04
C LEU A 128 48.18 -17.93 1.14
N VAL A 129 49.11 -17.63 2.06
CA VAL A 129 48.85 -16.72 3.19
C VAL A 129 48.50 -15.30 2.69
N LYS A 130 49.26 -14.83 1.69
CA LYS A 130 49.02 -13.50 1.10
C LYS A 130 47.65 -13.42 0.43
N SER A 131 47.25 -14.47 -0.31
CA SER A 131 45.93 -14.52 -0.98
C SER A 131 44.76 -14.53 0.03
N LEU A 132 44.90 -15.26 1.16
CA LEU A 132 43.93 -15.29 2.23
C LEU A 132 43.83 -13.94 2.96
N MET A 133 44.95 -13.29 3.25
CA MET A 133 44.95 -11.94 3.83
C MET A 133 44.26 -10.91 2.90
N THR A 134 44.46 -11.00 1.59
CA THR A 134 43.79 -10.11 0.63
C THR A 134 42.28 -10.33 0.67
N LYS A 135 41.81 -11.59 0.69
CA LYS A 135 40.38 -11.92 0.80
C LYS A 135 39.78 -11.42 2.12
N ILE A 136 40.47 -11.61 3.24
CA ILE A 136 40.03 -11.10 4.55
C ILE A 136 39.85 -9.57 4.53
N ASN A 137 40.77 -8.85 3.87
CA ASN A 137 40.66 -7.41 3.77
C ASN A 137 39.54 -6.95 2.82
N GLU A 138 39.33 -7.69 1.72
CA GLU A 138 38.21 -7.44 0.82
C GLU A 138 36.87 -7.66 1.50
N GLU A 139 36.69 -8.75 2.27
CA GLU A 139 35.46 -9.02 3.02
C GLU A 139 35.22 -7.99 4.13
N LYS A 140 36.27 -7.56 4.85
CA LYS A 140 36.14 -6.48 5.84
C LYS A 140 35.68 -5.17 5.20
N ALA A 141 36.18 -4.84 4.02
CA ALA A 141 35.76 -3.65 3.30
C ALA A 141 34.30 -3.75 2.81
N LEU A 142 33.85 -4.97 2.43
CA LEU A 142 32.49 -5.25 2.05
C LEU A 142 31.53 -5.13 3.24
N ILE A 143 31.88 -5.71 4.39
CA ILE A 143 31.14 -5.62 5.66
C ILE A 143 30.99 -4.14 6.07
N HIS A 144 32.06 -3.35 5.94
CA HIS A 144 32.02 -1.92 6.26
C HIS A 144 31.05 -1.16 5.36
N LYS A 145 31.05 -1.44 4.06
CA LYS A 145 30.09 -0.84 3.11
C LYS A 145 28.65 -1.24 3.39
N ILE A 146 28.39 -2.51 3.83
CA ILE A 146 27.06 -2.94 4.24
C ILE A 146 26.61 -2.16 5.47
N TYR A 147 27.51 -1.98 6.45
CA TYR A 147 27.22 -1.27 7.69
C TYR A 147 26.93 0.22 7.48
N GLU A 148 27.66 0.87 6.59
CA GLU A 148 27.44 2.28 6.22
C GLU A 148 26.22 2.47 5.29
N GLY A 149 25.58 1.39 4.86
CA GLY A 149 24.41 1.46 4.00
C GLY A 149 24.71 1.78 2.54
N GLU A 150 25.99 1.77 2.15
CA GLU A 150 26.45 2.04 0.78
C GLU A 150 26.35 0.83 -0.14
N LEU A 151 26.04 -0.37 0.41
CA LEU A 151 25.90 -1.55 -0.42
C LEU A 151 24.69 -1.41 -1.34
N GLU A 152 24.93 -1.27 -2.62
CA GLU A 152 23.88 -1.33 -3.61
C GLU A 152 23.23 -2.73 -3.63
N LEU A 153 21.94 -2.77 -3.30
CA LEU A 153 21.11 -3.97 -3.48
C LEU A 153 21.23 -4.49 -4.92
N SER A 154 21.32 -5.80 -5.08
CA SER A 154 21.35 -6.46 -6.39
C SER A 154 20.21 -5.96 -7.29
N LYS A 155 20.42 -5.97 -8.60
CA LYS A 155 19.39 -5.60 -9.60
C LYS A 155 18.08 -6.37 -9.39
N VAL A 156 18.16 -7.63 -8.95
CA VAL A 156 17.00 -8.49 -8.65
C VAL A 156 16.27 -8.01 -7.39
N GLU A 157 17.00 -7.72 -6.32
CA GLU A 157 16.45 -7.21 -5.07
C GLU A 157 15.85 -5.81 -5.22
N LYS A 158 16.54 -4.91 -5.95
CA LYS A 158 16.00 -3.60 -6.33
C LYS A 158 14.71 -3.73 -7.15
N LYS A 159 14.63 -4.74 -8.04
CA LYS A 159 13.44 -5.00 -8.84
C LYS A 159 12.30 -5.58 -7.99
N ALA A 160 12.59 -6.48 -7.06
CA ALA A 160 11.61 -7.03 -6.11
C ALA A 160 11.07 -5.95 -5.17
N LEU A 161 11.93 -5.16 -4.53
CA LEU A 161 11.55 -4.01 -3.71
C LEU A 161 10.76 -2.95 -4.49
N LYS A 162 11.17 -2.65 -5.75
CA LYS A 162 10.39 -1.78 -6.64
C LYS A 162 9.04 -2.38 -7.01
N ALA A 163 8.93 -3.69 -7.20
CA ALA A 163 7.66 -4.35 -7.49
C ALA A 163 6.71 -4.25 -6.29
N VAL A 164 7.20 -4.47 -5.07
CA VAL A 164 6.42 -4.29 -3.83
C VAL A 164 6.02 -2.82 -3.64
N LYS A 165 6.96 -1.88 -3.88
CA LYS A 165 6.73 -0.43 -3.76
C LYS A 165 5.83 0.13 -4.86
N LYS A 166 5.81 -0.49 -6.05
CA LYS A 166 5.03 -0.08 -7.23
C LYS A 166 3.59 -0.59 -7.20
N HIS A 167 3.25 -1.52 -6.30
CA HIS A 167 1.86 -1.88 -6.07
C HIS A 167 1.15 -0.67 -5.46
N GLU A 168 0.59 0.18 -6.34
CA GLU A 168 -0.40 1.19 -5.95
C GLU A 168 -1.57 0.44 -5.33
N LEU A 169 -1.59 0.41 -4.00
CA LEU A 169 -2.65 -0.26 -3.24
C LEU A 169 -3.98 0.47 -3.36
N VAL A 170 -3.92 1.75 -3.77
CA VAL A 170 -5.07 2.60 -4.05
C VAL A 170 -4.90 3.22 -5.44
N LYS A 171 -5.82 2.93 -6.33
CA LYS A 171 -5.85 3.55 -7.67
C LYS A 171 -6.24 5.02 -7.56
N ARG A 172 -5.26 5.90 -7.59
CA ARG A 172 -5.46 7.36 -7.53
C ARG A 172 -6.27 7.90 -8.69
N SER A 173 -6.28 7.21 -9.84
CA SER A 173 -7.15 7.54 -10.98
C SER A 173 -8.63 7.39 -10.65
N ALA A 174 -9.00 6.35 -9.87
CA ALA A 174 -10.38 6.15 -9.42
C ALA A 174 -10.82 7.27 -8.47
N LEU A 175 -9.94 7.69 -7.54
CA LEU A 175 -10.20 8.84 -6.67
C LEU A 175 -10.50 10.12 -7.46
N LYS A 176 -9.65 10.45 -8.44
CA LYS A 176 -9.84 11.62 -9.29
C LYS A 176 -11.16 11.57 -10.08
N MET A 177 -11.50 10.39 -10.61
CA MET A 177 -12.75 10.17 -11.35
C MET A 177 -13.98 10.38 -10.46
N ILE A 178 -13.95 9.85 -9.23
CA ILE A 178 -15.06 9.99 -8.28
C ILE A 178 -15.24 11.44 -7.84
N ILE A 179 -14.16 12.15 -7.52
CA ILE A 179 -14.20 13.57 -7.17
C ILE A 179 -14.74 14.39 -8.35
N ALA A 180 -14.28 14.14 -9.57
CA ALA A 180 -14.77 14.81 -10.77
C ALA A 180 -16.27 14.52 -11.00
N ALA A 181 -16.71 13.28 -10.79
CA ALA A 181 -18.12 12.93 -10.88
C ALA A 181 -18.97 13.73 -9.87
N TRP A 182 -18.52 13.86 -8.61
CA TRP A 182 -19.24 14.65 -7.59
C TRP A 182 -19.30 16.14 -7.93
N LEU A 183 -18.21 16.72 -8.46
CA LEU A 183 -18.17 18.12 -8.89
C LEU A 183 -19.12 18.41 -10.06
N ILE A 184 -19.43 17.41 -10.89
CA ILE A 184 -20.34 17.56 -12.03
C ILE A 184 -21.78 17.23 -11.63
N THR A 185 -21.99 16.13 -10.91
CA THR A 185 -23.35 15.62 -10.64
C THR A 185 -24.12 16.50 -9.67
N VAL A 186 -23.46 17.08 -8.66
CA VAL A 186 -24.14 17.92 -7.67
C VAL A 186 -24.69 19.22 -8.29
N PRO A 187 -23.91 20.03 -9.05
CA PRO A 187 -24.47 21.19 -9.75
C PRO A 187 -25.48 20.82 -10.82
N ALA A 188 -25.26 19.72 -11.56
CA ALA A 188 -26.20 19.30 -12.60
C ALA A 188 -27.57 18.91 -12.01
N SER A 189 -27.58 18.17 -10.89
CA SER A 189 -28.83 17.82 -10.21
C SER A 189 -29.55 19.04 -9.63
N ALA A 190 -28.78 20.01 -9.10
CA ALA A 190 -29.36 21.28 -8.60
C ALA A 190 -30.01 22.10 -9.72
N LEU A 191 -29.34 22.20 -10.88
CA LEU A 191 -29.89 22.90 -12.06
C LEU A 191 -31.14 22.21 -12.60
N LEU A 192 -31.10 20.86 -12.71
CA LEU A 192 -32.30 20.11 -13.13
C LEU A 192 -33.46 20.29 -12.14
N SER A 193 -33.20 20.25 -10.84
CA SER A 193 -34.21 20.48 -9.83
C SER A 193 -34.81 21.88 -9.94
N ALA A 194 -33.99 22.90 -10.22
CA ALA A 194 -34.48 24.28 -10.41
C ALA A 194 -35.32 24.47 -11.65
N VAL A 195 -35.12 23.67 -12.72
CA VAL A 195 -35.94 23.70 -13.94
C VAL A 195 -37.31 23.05 -13.75
N PHE A 196 -37.40 22.05 -12.87
CA PHE A 196 -38.65 21.33 -12.60
C PHE A 196 -39.44 21.88 -11.40
N TYR A 197 -38.94 22.87 -10.71
CA TYR A 197 -39.63 23.59 -9.64
C TYR A 197 -40.34 24.81 -10.17
#